data_94362d842d30ef4515fa86443e5856c9
#
_entry.id   94362d842d30ef4515fa86443e5856c9
#
_cell.length_a   1.000
_cell.length_b   1.000
_cell.length_c   1.000
_cell.angle_alpha   90.00
_cell.angle_beta   90.00
_cell.angle_gamma   90.00
#
_symmetry.space_group_name_H-M   'P 1'
#
loop_
_entity.id
_entity.type
_entity.pdbx_description
1 polymer ?
#
loop_
_entity_poly.entity_id
_entity_poly.type
_entity_poly.pdbx_seq_one_letter_code
_entity_poly.pdbx_strand_id
1 'polypeptide(L)'
;IRGKYPILGICYGAQFMAYTNNGKVEPAGTREYGRAHLTSFCKDNVLFKGVRENTQVWMSHGDTITAIPDNFKKIASTDKVDIAAYQVEGEKVWGVQFHPEVFHSEDGTQILRNFVVDVCGCKQDWSPASFIESTVAELKAQLGDDKVVLGLSGGVDSSVAAVLLNRAIGKNLTCIFVDHGMLRKN
;
A
#
# COMPACT_ATOMS: atom_id res chain seq x y z
N ILE A 1 5.69 -4.49 16.54
CA ILE A 1 5.11 -5.28 15.44
C ILE A 1 6.12 -6.25 14.83
N ARG A 2 7.41 -5.86 14.77
CA ARG A 2 8.51 -6.71 14.30
C ARG A 2 8.58 -8.00 15.12
N GLY A 3 8.84 -9.12 14.45
CA GLY A 3 8.80 -10.47 15.05
C GLY A 3 7.39 -11.06 15.19
N LYS A 4 6.32 -10.25 15.07
CA LYS A 4 4.93 -10.70 15.18
C LYS A 4 4.23 -10.78 13.82
N TYR A 5 4.53 -9.84 12.92
CA TYR A 5 3.92 -9.74 11.61
C TYR A 5 4.98 -9.52 10.53
N PRO A 6 4.74 -9.97 9.28
CA PRO A 6 5.54 -9.56 8.12
C PRO A 6 5.51 -8.04 7.93
N ILE A 7 6.65 -7.46 7.53
CA ILE A 7 6.76 -6.00 7.33
C ILE A 7 7.40 -5.73 5.98
N LEU A 8 6.79 -4.86 5.20
CA LEU A 8 7.38 -4.22 4.02
C LEU A 8 7.50 -2.72 4.27
N GLY A 9 8.72 -2.22 4.43
CA GLY A 9 9.00 -0.79 4.49
C GLY A 9 9.16 -0.22 3.09
N ILE A 10 8.40 0.83 2.76
CA ILE A 10 8.47 1.52 1.46
C ILE A 10 9.07 2.90 1.69
N CYS A 11 10.07 3.27 0.88
CA CYS A 11 10.77 4.55 0.89
C CYS A 11 11.23 4.97 2.30
N TYR A 12 10.57 5.91 2.94
CA TYR A 12 10.87 6.33 4.32
C TYR A 12 10.79 5.16 5.32
N GLY A 13 9.85 4.23 5.14
CA GLY A 13 9.75 3.03 5.98
C GLY A 13 10.99 2.14 5.90
N ALA A 14 11.57 1.97 4.72
CA ALA A 14 12.83 1.26 4.53
C ALA A 14 14.01 2.01 5.18
N GLN A 15 14.10 3.33 4.97
CA GLN A 15 15.13 4.17 5.59
C GLN A 15 15.04 4.14 7.12
N PHE A 16 13.84 4.29 7.67
CA PHE A 16 13.59 4.25 9.11
C PHE A 16 14.04 2.91 9.72
N MET A 17 13.68 1.80 9.09
CA MET A 17 14.11 0.47 9.57
C MET A 17 15.63 0.28 9.48
N ALA A 18 16.27 0.71 8.39
CA ALA A 18 17.73 0.65 8.27
C ALA A 18 18.39 1.49 9.36
N TYR A 19 17.99 2.75 9.52
CA TYR A 19 18.56 3.68 10.48
C TYR A 19 18.41 3.21 11.94
N THR A 20 17.21 2.77 12.33
CA THR A 20 16.94 2.31 13.71
C THR A 20 17.62 1.00 14.07
N ASN A 21 18.20 0.30 13.09
CA ASN A 21 18.99 -0.91 13.28
C ASN A 21 20.50 -0.70 13.02
N ASN A 22 21.00 0.52 13.19
CA ASN A 22 22.40 0.92 13.01
C ASN A 22 22.90 0.90 11.55
N GLY A 23 22.00 0.97 10.57
CA GLY A 23 22.33 1.31 9.20
C GLY A 23 22.57 2.82 9.05
N LYS A 24 22.99 3.25 7.87
CA LYS A 24 23.21 4.67 7.55
C LYS A 24 22.24 5.14 6.50
N VAL A 25 21.63 6.29 6.74
CA VAL A 25 20.79 7.03 5.79
C VAL A 25 21.39 8.42 5.69
N GLU A 26 21.75 8.82 4.49
CA GLU A 26 22.48 10.07 4.22
C GLU A 26 21.83 10.80 3.05
N PRO A 27 21.99 12.14 2.99
CA PRO A 27 21.54 12.90 1.83
C PRO A 27 22.16 12.34 0.55
N ALA A 28 21.33 12.01 -0.43
CA ALA A 28 21.81 11.58 -1.73
C ALA A 28 22.56 12.74 -2.41
N GLY A 29 23.70 12.45 -3.05
CA GLY A 29 24.47 13.45 -3.78
C GLY A 29 23.67 14.10 -4.92
N THR A 30 22.70 13.40 -5.46
CA THR A 30 21.65 13.89 -6.37
C THR A 30 20.31 13.37 -5.89
N ARG A 31 19.34 14.28 -5.73
CA ARG A 31 17.97 13.91 -5.40
C ARG A 31 17.39 13.01 -6.50
N GLU A 32 16.82 11.87 -6.11
CA GLU A 32 16.23 10.93 -7.05
C GLU A 32 14.71 11.06 -7.07
N TYR A 33 14.23 11.72 -8.10
CA TYR A 33 12.80 11.83 -8.39
C TYR A 33 12.55 11.33 -9.82
N GLY A 34 11.67 10.33 -9.96
CA GLY A 34 11.27 9.84 -11.25
C GLY A 34 11.64 8.37 -11.52
N ARG A 35 11.88 8.08 -12.78
CA ARG A 35 12.11 6.72 -13.27
C ARG A 35 13.53 6.25 -12.98
N ALA A 36 13.64 5.04 -12.43
CA ALA A 36 14.86 4.27 -12.31
C ALA A 36 14.59 2.82 -12.76
N HIS A 37 15.64 2.05 -12.99
CA HIS A 37 15.49 0.63 -13.35
C HIS A 37 16.25 -0.24 -12.35
N LEU A 38 15.66 -1.36 -11.98
CA LEU A 38 16.35 -2.37 -11.18
C LEU A 38 17.39 -3.07 -12.06
N THR A 39 18.63 -2.63 -11.96
CA THR A 39 19.77 -3.18 -12.75
C THR A 39 20.23 -4.52 -12.20
N SER A 40 19.96 -4.79 -10.92
CA SER A 40 20.27 -6.05 -10.27
C SER A 40 19.26 -6.33 -9.18
N PHE A 41 18.76 -7.57 -9.12
CA PHE A 41 17.97 -8.05 -7.99
C PHE A 41 18.10 -9.57 -7.82
N CYS A 42 17.84 -10.05 -6.61
CA CYS A 42 17.87 -11.46 -6.25
C CYS A 42 16.60 -12.16 -6.75
N LYS A 43 16.70 -12.89 -7.88
CA LYS A 43 15.55 -13.56 -8.51
C LYS A 43 14.90 -14.62 -7.64
N ASP A 44 15.69 -15.25 -6.75
CA ASP A 44 15.21 -16.28 -5.83
C ASP A 44 14.50 -15.68 -4.61
N ASN A 45 14.55 -14.35 -4.43
CA ASN A 45 13.84 -13.70 -3.34
C ASN A 45 12.34 -13.65 -3.63
N VAL A 46 11.53 -14.09 -2.66
CA VAL A 46 10.07 -14.15 -2.80
C VAL A 46 9.47 -12.82 -3.28
N LEU A 47 10.03 -11.68 -2.83
CA LEU A 47 9.53 -10.35 -3.19
C LEU A 47 9.64 -10.08 -4.70
N PHE A 48 10.66 -10.62 -5.37
CA PHE A 48 10.93 -10.39 -6.80
C PHE A 48 10.51 -11.54 -7.72
N LYS A 49 9.77 -12.52 -7.20
CA LYS A 49 9.24 -13.62 -8.02
C LYS A 49 8.34 -13.10 -9.14
N GLY A 50 8.70 -13.41 -10.39
CA GLY A 50 7.95 -12.99 -11.58
C GLY A 50 8.18 -11.53 -11.99
N VAL A 51 9.08 -10.82 -11.35
CA VAL A 51 9.51 -9.48 -11.73
C VAL A 51 10.45 -9.56 -12.92
N ARG A 52 10.27 -8.70 -13.91
CA ARG A 52 11.07 -8.65 -15.15
C ARG A 52 12.46 -8.07 -14.88
N GLU A 53 13.44 -8.52 -15.62
CA GLU A 53 14.76 -7.89 -15.63
C GLU A 53 14.66 -6.44 -16.10
N ASN A 54 15.46 -5.57 -15.48
CA ASN A 54 15.51 -4.15 -15.79
C ASN A 54 14.15 -3.43 -15.67
N THR A 55 13.25 -3.95 -14.83
CA THR A 55 11.93 -3.34 -14.61
C THR A 55 12.05 -1.90 -14.12
N GLN A 56 11.18 -1.03 -14.62
CA GLN A 56 11.11 0.36 -14.18
C GLN A 56 10.48 0.46 -12.79
N VAL A 57 11.09 1.23 -11.92
CA VAL A 57 10.59 1.59 -10.59
C VAL A 57 10.56 3.11 -10.43
N TRP A 58 9.71 3.61 -9.54
CA TRP A 58 9.60 5.04 -9.25
C TRP A 58 10.33 5.41 -7.98
N MET A 59 11.26 6.36 -8.10
CA MET A 59 11.99 6.94 -6.98
C MET A 59 11.42 8.30 -6.60
N SER A 60 11.36 8.60 -5.28
CA SER A 60 10.91 9.89 -4.76
C SER A 60 11.55 10.16 -3.41
N HIS A 61 12.88 10.38 -3.38
CA HIS A 61 13.60 10.58 -2.13
C HIS A 61 14.79 11.53 -2.28
N GLY A 62 15.07 12.27 -1.19
CA GLY A 62 16.25 13.13 -1.06
C GLY A 62 17.39 12.47 -0.28
N ASP A 63 17.06 11.52 0.59
CA ASP A 63 18.01 10.73 1.37
C ASP A 63 18.05 9.30 0.86
N THR A 64 19.19 8.62 0.99
CA THR A 64 19.38 7.25 0.52
C THR A 64 20.01 6.38 1.60
N ILE A 65 19.74 5.08 1.54
CA ILE A 65 20.39 4.10 2.43
C ILE A 65 21.79 3.82 1.87
N THR A 66 22.82 4.25 2.62
CA THR A 66 24.23 4.06 2.22
C THR A 66 24.89 2.86 2.89
N ALA A 67 24.33 2.39 4.02
CA ALA A 67 24.79 1.17 4.66
C ALA A 67 23.63 0.48 5.39
N ILE A 68 23.65 -0.85 5.38
CA ILE A 68 22.72 -1.70 6.14
C ILE A 68 23.50 -2.57 7.11
N PRO A 69 22.87 -3.00 8.24
CA PRO A 69 23.48 -3.90 9.22
C PRO A 69 23.85 -5.27 8.61
N ASP A 70 24.77 -6.00 9.27
CA ASP A 70 25.26 -7.31 8.80
C ASP A 70 24.13 -8.36 8.61
N ASN A 71 23.08 -8.27 9.43
CA ASN A 71 21.92 -9.14 9.33
C ASN A 71 20.86 -8.68 8.30
N PHE A 72 21.17 -7.62 7.54
CA PHE A 72 20.33 -7.15 6.42
C PHE A 72 21.02 -7.53 5.11
N LYS A 73 20.34 -8.24 4.27
CA LYS A 73 20.84 -8.65 2.96
C LYS A 73 20.32 -7.73 1.87
N LYS A 74 21.23 -7.08 1.15
CA LYS A 74 20.88 -6.35 -0.07
C LYS A 74 20.28 -7.31 -1.10
N ILE A 75 19.12 -6.99 -1.65
CA ILE A 75 18.40 -7.83 -2.62
C ILE A 75 18.08 -7.12 -3.92
N ALA A 76 18.27 -5.81 -4.05
CA ALA A 76 18.17 -5.10 -5.31
C ALA A 76 18.99 -3.81 -5.31
N SER A 77 19.40 -3.40 -6.52
CA SER A 77 20.11 -2.15 -6.81
C SER A 77 19.56 -1.50 -8.08
N THR A 78 19.77 -0.19 -8.20
CA THR A 78 19.66 0.54 -9.48
C THR A 78 21.06 1.04 -9.89
N ASP A 79 21.17 1.73 -11.02
CA ASP A 79 22.40 2.38 -11.46
C ASP A 79 22.89 3.47 -10.51
N LYS A 80 22.01 4.06 -9.72
CA LYS A 80 22.32 5.17 -8.81
C LYS A 80 22.17 4.81 -7.33
N VAL A 81 21.28 3.88 -6.98
CA VAL A 81 21.02 3.45 -5.62
C VAL A 81 21.54 2.03 -5.44
N ASP A 82 22.64 1.89 -4.70
CA ASP A 82 23.24 0.57 -4.43
C ASP A 82 22.31 -0.31 -3.57
N ILE A 83 21.63 0.27 -2.58
CA ILE A 83 20.70 -0.46 -1.72
C ILE A 83 19.26 -0.03 -2.05
N ALA A 84 18.77 -0.46 -3.22
CA ALA A 84 17.40 -0.19 -3.63
C ALA A 84 16.38 -1.08 -2.91
N ALA A 85 16.80 -2.26 -2.45
CA ALA A 85 16.00 -3.13 -1.57
C ALA A 85 16.88 -4.02 -0.72
N TYR A 86 16.35 -4.39 0.46
CA TYR A 86 16.98 -5.34 1.37
C TYR A 86 15.95 -6.25 2.04
N GLN A 87 16.43 -7.36 2.59
CA GLN A 87 15.69 -8.27 3.46
C GLN A 87 16.45 -8.44 4.77
N VAL A 88 15.75 -8.50 5.89
CA VAL A 88 16.33 -8.87 7.20
C VAL A 88 16.43 -10.39 7.28
N GLU A 89 17.63 -10.92 7.50
CA GLU A 89 17.85 -12.37 7.57
C GLU A 89 17.15 -12.98 8.78
N GLY A 90 16.52 -14.13 8.55
CA GLY A 90 15.76 -14.83 9.58
C GLY A 90 14.41 -14.21 9.94
N GLU A 91 14.03 -13.07 9.32
CA GLU A 91 12.78 -12.39 9.58
C GLU A 91 11.94 -12.18 8.29
N LYS A 92 10.62 -12.04 8.46
CA LYS A 92 9.72 -11.65 7.37
C LYS A 92 9.66 -10.13 7.23
N VAL A 93 10.82 -9.51 7.04
CA VAL A 93 10.97 -8.04 6.97
C VAL A 93 11.76 -7.65 5.72
N TRP A 94 11.19 -6.79 4.91
CA TRP A 94 11.79 -6.22 3.69
C TRP A 94 11.72 -4.70 3.69
N GLY A 95 12.68 -4.08 3.04
CA GLY A 95 12.68 -2.67 2.73
C GLY A 95 12.92 -2.43 1.26
N VAL A 96 12.15 -1.53 0.65
CA VAL A 96 12.35 -1.04 -0.72
C VAL A 96 12.44 0.47 -0.72
N GLN A 97 13.44 1.03 -1.41
CA GLN A 97 13.63 2.49 -1.49
C GLN A 97 12.67 3.13 -2.48
N PHE A 98 12.24 2.39 -3.49
CA PHE A 98 11.30 2.84 -4.51
C PHE A 98 9.84 2.65 -4.05
N HIS A 99 8.92 3.17 -4.85
CA HIS A 99 7.48 3.14 -4.61
C HIS A 99 6.80 2.08 -5.49
N PRO A 100 6.62 0.84 -5.04
CA PRO A 100 5.93 -0.20 -5.82
C PRO A 100 4.43 0.08 -5.96
N GLU A 101 3.84 0.91 -5.09
CA GLU A 101 2.42 1.23 -5.05
C GLU A 101 1.99 2.22 -6.13
N VAL A 102 2.93 2.95 -6.74
CA VAL A 102 2.58 3.95 -7.76
C VAL A 102 2.55 3.35 -9.16
N PHE A 103 1.69 3.85 -10.01
CA PHE A 103 1.48 3.40 -11.39
C PHE A 103 2.78 3.36 -12.24
N HIS A 104 3.74 4.22 -11.95
CA HIS A 104 5.01 4.30 -12.69
C HIS A 104 5.99 3.17 -12.37
N SER A 105 5.74 2.36 -11.35
CA SER A 105 6.49 1.13 -11.07
C SER A 105 5.83 -0.02 -11.82
N GLU A 106 6.42 -0.42 -12.95
CA GLU A 106 5.79 -1.35 -13.91
C GLU A 106 5.42 -2.70 -13.30
N ASP A 107 6.32 -3.32 -12.52
CA ASP A 107 6.06 -4.57 -11.81
C ASP A 107 5.71 -4.36 -10.32
N GLY A 108 5.33 -3.12 -9.95
CA GLY A 108 5.00 -2.78 -8.57
C GLY A 108 3.86 -3.63 -8.01
N THR A 109 2.81 -3.85 -8.80
CA THR A 109 1.69 -4.73 -8.44
C THR A 109 2.15 -6.17 -8.18
N GLN A 110 3.09 -6.69 -8.98
CA GLN A 110 3.64 -8.04 -8.77
C GLN A 110 4.44 -8.12 -7.46
N ILE A 111 5.26 -7.12 -7.16
CA ILE A 111 6.03 -7.02 -5.92
C ILE A 111 5.09 -6.98 -4.70
N LEU A 112 4.07 -6.12 -4.73
CA LEU A 112 3.08 -6.03 -3.66
C LEU A 112 2.28 -7.32 -3.50
N ARG A 113 1.88 -7.95 -4.62
CA ARG A 113 1.22 -9.24 -4.59
C ARG A 113 2.08 -10.32 -3.93
N ASN A 114 3.36 -10.41 -4.29
CA ASN A 114 4.28 -11.37 -3.69
C ASN A 114 4.37 -11.16 -2.17
N PHE A 115 4.43 -9.91 -1.71
CA PHE A 115 4.44 -9.65 -0.29
C PHE A 115 3.10 -10.02 0.39
N VAL A 116 1.97 -9.54 -0.13
CA VAL A 116 0.66 -9.72 0.50
C VAL A 116 0.20 -11.18 0.45
N VAL A 117 0.41 -11.86 -0.69
CA VAL A 117 -0.07 -13.22 -0.89
C VAL A 117 0.97 -14.25 -0.45
N ASP A 118 2.21 -14.17 -0.99
CA ASP A 118 3.19 -15.23 -0.82
C ASP A 118 3.91 -15.12 0.55
N VAL A 119 4.11 -13.89 1.08
CA VAL A 119 4.74 -13.69 2.40
C VAL A 119 3.73 -13.65 3.53
N CYS A 120 2.66 -12.85 3.40
CA CYS A 120 1.64 -12.68 4.44
C CYS A 120 0.60 -13.79 4.44
N GLY A 121 0.43 -14.52 3.34
CA GLY A 121 -0.58 -15.59 3.20
C GLY A 121 -2.02 -15.06 3.13
N CYS A 122 -2.20 -13.79 2.70
CA CYS A 122 -3.53 -13.21 2.57
C CYS A 122 -4.33 -13.90 1.45
N LYS A 123 -5.59 -14.18 1.73
CA LYS A 123 -6.51 -14.69 0.72
C LYS A 123 -6.85 -13.61 -0.29
N GLN A 124 -7.07 -14.01 -1.54
CA GLN A 124 -7.49 -13.12 -2.62
C GLN A 124 -9.02 -13.20 -2.84
N ASP A 125 -9.77 -13.14 -1.77
CA ASP A 125 -11.23 -13.31 -1.74
C ASP A 125 -12.01 -11.99 -1.63
N TRP A 126 -11.29 -10.86 -1.53
CA TRP A 126 -11.91 -9.55 -1.52
C TRP A 126 -12.26 -9.09 -2.95
N SER A 127 -13.48 -8.65 -3.14
CA SER A 127 -13.93 -7.94 -4.34
C SER A 127 -14.89 -6.81 -3.93
N PRO A 128 -15.07 -5.76 -4.75
CA PRO A 128 -16.09 -4.73 -4.47
C PRO A 128 -17.49 -5.32 -4.26
N ALA A 129 -17.85 -6.36 -5.03
CA ALA A 129 -19.15 -7.02 -4.89
C ALA A 129 -19.28 -7.74 -3.55
N SER A 130 -18.26 -8.56 -3.17
CA SER A 130 -18.28 -9.27 -1.88
C SER A 130 -18.25 -8.29 -0.69
N PHE A 131 -17.53 -7.16 -0.83
CA PHE A 131 -17.54 -6.10 0.18
C PHE A 131 -18.92 -5.46 0.35
N ILE A 132 -19.63 -5.17 -0.75
CA ILE A 132 -20.98 -4.63 -0.70
C ILE A 132 -21.93 -5.60 0.00
N GLU A 133 -21.89 -6.88 -0.35
CA GLU A 133 -22.77 -7.91 0.22
C GLU A 133 -22.51 -8.09 1.72
N SER A 134 -21.25 -8.21 2.13
CA SER A 134 -20.88 -8.36 3.55
C SER A 134 -21.26 -7.12 4.36
N THR A 135 -20.96 -5.91 3.84
CA THR A 135 -21.29 -4.65 4.52
C THR A 135 -22.80 -4.46 4.67
N VAL A 136 -23.59 -4.77 3.64
CA VAL A 136 -25.05 -4.72 3.72
C VAL A 136 -25.58 -5.70 4.77
N ALA A 137 -25.05 -6.92 4.83
CA ALA A 137 -25.43 -7.92 5.82
C ALA A 137 -25.09 -7.48 7.26
N GLU A 138 -23.88 -6.93 7.46
CA GLU A 138 -23.42 -6.39 8.75
C GLU A 138 -24.29 -5.21 9.21
N LEU A 139 -24.55 -4.24 8.33
CA LEU A 139 -25.40 -3.09 8.61
C LEU A 139 -26.83 -3.53 8.98
N LYS A 140 -27.38 -4.49 8.24
CA LYS A 140 -28.71 -5.05 8.54
C LYS A 140 -28.76 -5.73 9.89
N ALA A 141 -27.73 -6.49 10.24
CA ALA A 141 -27.64 -7.17 11.55
C ALA A 141 -27.47 -6.17 12.71
N GLN A 142 -26.70 -5.09 12.48
CA GLN A 142 -26.43 -4.08 13.50
C GLN A 142 -27.61 -3.14 13.74
N LEU A 143 -28.29 -2.72 12.67
CA LEU A 143 -29.34 -1.70 12.73
C LEU A 143 -30.74 -2.29 12.92
N GLY A 144 -30.98 -3.52 12.46
CA GLY A 144 -32.29 -4.15 12.56
C GLY A 144 -33.41 -3.24 12.00
N ASP A 145 -34.36 -2.89 12.88
CA ASP A 145 -35.50 -2.02 12.56
C ASP A 145 -35.29 -0.54 12.93
N ASP A 146 -34.06 -0.17 13.33
CA ASP A 146 -33.73 1.22 13.69
C ASP A 146 -33.90 2.16 12.51
N LYS A 147 -34.29 3.42 12.83
CA LYS A 147 -34.36 4.52 11.87
C LYS A 147 -33.05 5.28 11.84
N VAL A 148 -32.50 5.46 10.66
CA VAL A 148 -31.21 6.14 10.44
C VAL A 148 -31.42 7.42 9.69
N VAL A 149 -30.74 8.49 10.11
CA VAL A 149 -30.64 9.76 9.38
C VAL A 149 -29.23 9.92 8.84
N LEU A 150 -29.10 10.20 7.57
CA LEU A 150 -27.84 10.43 6.88
C LEU A 150 -27.80 11.83 6.24
N GLY A 151 -26.80 12.63 6.60
CA GLY A 151 -26.49 13.86 5.90
C GLY A 151 -25.76 13.60 4.59
N LEU A 152 -26.33 14.00 3.46
CA LEU A 152 -25.69 13.90 2.15
C LEU A 152 -24.92 15.17 1.84
N SER A 153 -23.62 15.07 1.63
CA SER A 153 -22.76 16.20 1.25
C SER A 153 -22.65 16.40 -0.27
N GLY A 154 -23.22 15.52 -1.09
CA GLY A 154 -23.03 15.49 -2.54
C GLY A 154 -21.68 14.89 -2.98
N GLY A 155 -20.84 14.41 -2.05
CA GLY A 155 -19.60 13.72 -2.34
C GLY A 155 -19.78 12.20 -2.53
N VAL A 156 -18.74 11.52 -3.01
CA VAL A 156 -18.74 10.08 -3.28
C VAL A 156 -19.03 9.27 -2.01
N ASP A 157 -18.36 9.58 -0.91
CA ASP A 157 -18.43 8.81 0.33
C ASP A 157 -19.85 8.78 0.91
N SER A 158 -20.50 9.96 1.02
CA SER A 158 -21.87 10.05 1.52
C SER A 158 -22.88 9.36 0.57
N SER A 159 -22.63 9.39 -0.73
CA SER A 159 -23.47 8.71 -1.71
C SER A 159 -23.33 7.18 -1.62
N VAL A 160 -22.10 6.67 -1.45
CA VAL A 160 -21.84 5.24 -1.21
C VAL A 160 -22.51 4.79 0.09
N ALA A 161 -22.35 5.56 1.19
CA ALA A 161 -23.00 5.27 2.46
C ALA A 161 -24.51 5.21 2.32
N ALA A 162 -25.15 6.17 1.58
CA ALA A 162 -26.58 6.17 1.34
C ALA A 162 -27.05 4.90 0.61
N VAL A 163 -26.31 4.47 -0.42
CA VAL A 163 -26.68 3.26 -1.17
C VAL A 163 -26.56 2.00 -0.32
N LEU A 164 -25.47 1.85 0.48
CA LEU A 164 -25.28 0.69 1.36
C LEU A 164 -26.35 0.64 2.43
N LEU A 165 -26.63 1.77 3.11
CA LEU A 165 -27.68 1.85 4.13
C LEU A 165 -29.06 1.58 3.53
N ASN A 166 -29.38 2.15 2.36
CA ASN A 166 -30.68 1.89 1.70
C ASN A 166 -30.85 0.40 1.35
N ARG A 167 -29.79 -0.28 0.92
CA ARG A 167 -29.84 -1.74 0.69
C ARG A 167 -30.03 -2.53 1.98
N ALA A 168 -29.48 -2.05 3.09
CA ALA A 168 -29.59 -2.74 4.38
C ALA A 168 -30.94 -2.56 5.06
N ILE A 169 -31.44 -1.30 5.16
CA ILE A 169 -32.62 -0.94 5.98
C ILE A 169 -33.76 -0.27 5.21
N GLY A 170 -33.59 -0.02 3.91
CA GLY A 170 -34.65 0.48 3.03
C GLY A 170 -35.32 1.75 3.53
N LYS A 171 -36.64 1.65 3.82
CA LYS A 171 -37.47 2.79 4.25
C LYS A 171 -37.12 3.38 5.60
N ASN A 172 -36.30 2.71 6.39
CA ASN A 172 -35.82 3.20 7.68
C ASN A 172 -34.69 4.22 7.53
N LEU A 173 -34.18 4.44 6.30
CA LEU A 173 -33.19 5.47 6.02
C LEU A 173 -33.88 6.77 5.59
N THR A 174 -33.52 7.87 6.27
CA THR A 174 -33.87 9.24 5.87
C THR A 174 -32.58 9.98 5.47
N CYS A 175 -32.48 10.40 4.20
CA CYS A 175 -31.36 11.21 3.74
C CYS A 175 -31.74 12.70 3.77
N ILE A 176 -30.87 13.53 4.35
CA ILE A 176 -31.01 14.99 4.36
C ILE A 176 -29.91 15.57 3.49
N PHE A 177 -30.30 16.25 2.43
CA PHE A 177 -29.40 16.96 1.54
C PHE A 177 -29.64 18.46 1.65
N VAL A 178 -28.56 19.23 1.86
CA VAL A 178 -28.62 20.69 1.93
C VAL A 178 -27.94 21.27 0.70
N ASP A 179 -28.74 21.86 -0.17
CA ASP A 179 -28.20 22.62 -1.30
C ASP A 179 -27.88 24.06 -0.84
N HIS A 180 -26.61 24.35 -0.72
CA HIS A 180 -26.07 25.67 -0.32
C HIS A 180 -25.54 26.47 -1.54
N GLY A 181 -25.79 26.02 -2.77
CA GLY A 181 -25.39 26.69 -4.01
C GLY A 181 -23.90 26.52 -4.37
N MET A 182 -23.09 25.79 -3.59
CA MET A 182 -21.65 25.57 -3.84
C MET A 182 -21.33 24.10 -4.15
N LEU A 183 -22.30 23.39 -4.70
CA LEU A 183 -22.09 22.00 -5.13
C LEU A 183 -21.18 21.94 -6.35
N ARG A 184 -20.41 20.87 -6.47
CA ARG A 184 -19.58 20.63 -7.67
C ARG A 184 -20.50 20.57 -8.89
N LYS A 185 -20.18 21.36 -9.90
CA LYS A 185 -20.76 21.17 -11.23
C LYS A 185 -20.13 19.92 -11.85
N ASN A 186 -20.94 19.07 -12.45
CA ASN A 186 -20.52 17.90 -13.23
C ASN A 186 -19.65 18.31 -14.42
#